data_920292d9f35275e3fb53c60070c4c08b
#
_entry.id   920292d9f35275e3fb53c60070c4c08b
#
_cell.length_a   1.000
_cell.length_b   1.000
_cell.length_c   1.000
_cell.angle_alpha   90.00
_cell.angle_beta   90.00
_cell.angle_gamma   90.00
#
_symmetry.space_group_name_H-M   'P 1'
#
loop_
_entity.id
_entity.type
_entity.pdbx_description
1 polymer ?
#
loop_
_entity_poly.entity_id
_entity_poly.type
_entity_poly.pdbx_seq_one_letter_code
_entity_poly.pdbx_strand_id
1 'polypeptide(L)'
;MEDLNNEIRALIDKEAIRELVNLYCQAADRHDHELMRSLYHEDAEDDHGSFFRGKAMEFIDMLPEIQSNMAILHHNVTTHNIKLNGNKAEGETYIIAFHKVKDEAQGYDVLIGGRYFDKYEKRKGVWKFSKRVVDADWVYVNEPSEVNLEHPMIQGANIGTSDPTDPLYLHLKSFRRGLRT
;
A
#
# COMPACT_ATOMS: atom_id res chain seq x y z
N MET A 1 4.98 18.14 -32.57
CA MET A 1 5.71 18.51 -31.34
C MET A 1 4.78 18.69 -30.14
N GLU A 2 3.66 19.40 -30.29
CA GLU A 2 2.69 19.57 -29.19
C GLU A 2 2.04 18.24 -28.75
N ASP A 3 1.72 17.40 -29.72
CA ASP A 3 1.12 16.07 -29.48
C ASP A 3 2.08 15.16 -28.69
N LEU A 4 3.35 15.06 -29.12
CA LEU A 4 4.37 14.31 -28.41
C LEU A 4 4.61 14.81 -26.98
N ASN A 5 4.58 16.14 -26.77
CA ASN A 5 4.73 16.70 -25.43
C ASN A 5 3.55 16.33 -24.51
N ASN A 6 2.33 16.25 -25.06
CA ASN A 6 1.14 15.81 -24.30
C ASN A 6 1.22 14.33 -23.96
N GLU A 7 1.70 13.48 -24.88
CA GLU A 7 1.93 12.05 -24.62
C GLU A 7 2.99 11.84 -23.54
N ILE A 8 4.10 12.57 -23.59
CA ILE A 8 5.17 12.50 -22.57
C ILE A 8 4.63 12.91 -21.20
N ARG A 9 3.86 14.01 -21.12
CA ARG A 9 3.24 14.43 -19.85
C ARG A 9 2.29 13.36 -19.30
N ALA A 10 1.48 12.75 -20.16
CA ALA A 10 0.58 11.68 -19.76
C ALA A 10 1.36 10.44 -19.23
N LEU A 11 2.49 10.10 -19.83
CA LEU A 11 3.37 9.02 -19.34
C LEU A 11 3.95 9.36 -17.97
N ILE A 12 4.48 10.57 -17.79
CA ILE A 12 5.03 11.03 -16.50
C ILE A 12 3.95 11.01 -15.41
N ASP A 13 2.74 11.48 -15.71
CA ASP A 13 1.63 11.51 -14.76
C ASP A 13 1.18 10.09 -14.37
N LYS A 14 1.11 9.16 -15.35
CA LYS A 14 0.80 7.76 -15.05
C LYS A 14 1.87 7.10 -14.20
N GLU A 15 3.15 7.39 -14.46
CA GLU A 15 4.25 6.83 -13.67
C GLU A 15 4.23 7.35 -12.24
N ALA A 16 4.00 8.65 -12.04
CA ALA A 16 3.83 9.22 -10.71
C ALA A 16 2.65 8.60 -9.91
N ILE A 17 1.57 8.21 -10.61
CA ILE A 17 0.44 7.51 -9.99
C ILE A 17 0.80 6.06 -9.68
N ARG A 18 1.58 5.35 -10.53
CA ARG A 18 2.06 4.00 -10.21
C ARG A 18 2.97 3.98 -8.99
N GLU A 19 3.91 4.90 -8.96
CA GLU A 19 4.78 5.08 -7.79
C GLU A 19 3.98 5.34 -6.51
N LEU A 20 2.93 6.18 -6.58
CA LEU A 20 2.04 6.47 -5.46
C LEU A 20 1.41 5.20 -4.89
N VAL A 21 0.92 4.28 -5.74
CA VAL A 21 0.33 3.01 -5.31
C VAL A 21 1.39 2.06 -4.74
N ASN A 22 2.58 2.00 -5.34
CA ASN A 22 3.69 1.19 -4.82
C ASN A 22 4.15 1.67 -3.44
N LEU A 23 4.25 2.99 -3.24
CA LEU A 23 4.57 3.59 -1.94
C LEU A 23 3.50 3.32 -0.89
N TYR A 24 2.22 3.25 -1.28
CA TYR A 24 1.15 2.84 -0.37
C TYR A 24 1.38 1.42 0.16
N CYS A 25 1.68 0.46 -0.72
CA CYS A 25 1.97 -0.92 -0.32
C CYS A 25 3.18 -0.97 0.62
N GLN A 26 4.27 -0.27 0.28
CA GLN A 26 5.45 -0.18 1.14
C GLN A 26 5.11 0.43 2.51
N ALA A 27 4.34 1.51 2.55
CA ALA A 27 3.95 2.17 3.80
C ALA A 27 3.10 1.26 4.68
N ALA A 28 2.16 0.52 4.07
CA ALA A 28 1.34 -0.47 4.77
C ALA A 28 2.20 -1.60 5.37
N ASP A 29 3.08 -2.20 4.56
CA ASP A 29 3.90 -3.36 4.95
C ASP A 29 4.96 -3.01 5.99
N ARG A 30 5.45 -1.77 6.00
CA ARG A 30 6.47 -1.27 6.93
C ARG A 30 5.90 -0.46 8.08
N HIS A 31 4.57 -0.40 8.23
CA HIS A 31 3.87 0.39 9.25
C HIS A 31 4.40 1.84 9.28
N ASP A 32 4.64 2.42 8.10
CA ASP A 32 5.14 3.78 7.93
C ASP A 32 3.96 4.75 7.75
N HIS A 33 3.34 5.12 8.88
CA HIS A 33 2.14 5.94 8.90
C HIS A 33 2.40 7.37 8.39
N GLU A 34 3.60 7.90 8.58
CA GLU A 34 3.97 9.22 8.06
C GLU A 34 4.10 9.21 6.53
N LEU A 35 4.74 8.18 5.97
CA LEU A 35 4.75 7.97 4.53
C LEU A 35 3.29 7.83 4.02
N MET A 36 2.48 6.98 4.67
CA MET A 36 1.08 6.78 4.30
C MET A 36 0.30 8.09 4.24
N ARG A 37 0.41 8.96 5.26
CA ARG A 37 -0.22 10.30 5.28
C ARG A 37 0.21 11.15 4.10
N SER A 38 1.48 11.09 3.72
CA SER A 38 2.02 11.90 2.63
C SER A 38 1.41 11.57 1.26
N LEU A 39 0.84 10.38 1.12
CA LEU A 39 0.27 9.87 -0.13
C LEU A 39 -1.16 10.35 -0.39
N TYR A 40 -1.88 10.78 0.64
CA TYR A 40 -3.25 11.28 0.55
C TYR A 40 -3.33 12.80 0.61
N HIS A 41 -4.34 13.37 -0.02
CA HIS A 41 -4.77 14.74 0.29
C HIS A 41 -5.46 14.75 1.67
N GLU A 42 -5.38 15.87 2.39
CA GLU A 42 -5.97 16.01 3.72
C GLU A 42 -7.49 15.77 3.75
N ASP A 43 -8.17 16.12 2.66
CA ASP A 43 -9.61 15.95 2.48
C ASP A 43 -10.01 14.61 1.84
N ALA A 44 -9.04 13.71 1.60
CA ALA A 44 -9.28 12.43 0.95
C ALA A 44 -10.19 11.51 1.77
N GLU A 45 -10.87 10.62 1.05
CA GLU A 45 -11.72 9.58 1.61
C GLU A 45 -11.08 8.20 1.45
N ASP A 46 -11.35 7.32 2.41
CA ASP A 46 -10.96 5.92 2.38
C ASP A 46 -12.15 5.03 2.75
N ASP A 47 -12.35 3.93 2.01
CA ASP A 47 -13.48 3.02 2.15
C ASP A 47 -12.99 1.57 2.11
N HIS A 48 -13.01 0.90 3.24
CA HIS A 48 -12.72 -0.53 3.42
C HIS A 48 -14.02 -1.31 3.73
N GLY A 49 -15.15 -0.92 3.13
CA GLY A 49 -16.44 -1.54 3.31
C GLY A 49 -16.98 -1.36 4.73
N SER A 50 -17.36 -2.47 5.38
CA SER A 50 -17.90 -2.44 6.74
C SER A 50 -16.83 -2.20 7.81
N PHE A 51 -15.54 -2.37 7.47
CA PHE A 51 -14.46 -2.20 8.41
C PHE A 51 -14.17 -0.72 8.71
N PHE A 52 -14.10 0.11 7.67
CA PHE A 52 -13.94 1.56 7.79
C PHE A 52 -14.53 2.27 6.57
N ARG A 53 -15.14 3.42 6.82
CA ARG A 53 -15.57 4.35 5.77
C ARG A 53 -15.56 5.76 6.32
N GLY A 54 -14.68 6.63 5.79
CA GLY A 54 -14.55 7.99 6.32
C GLY A 54 -13.38 8.76 5.69
N LYS A 55 -12.80 9.67 6.46
CA LYS A 55 -11.61 10.41 6.04
C LYS A 55 -10.37 9.54 6.09
N ALA A 56 -9.53 9.61 5.04
CA ALA A 56 -8.30 8.83 4.97
C ALA A 56 -7.37 9.10 6.16
N MET A 57 -7.31 10.33 6.66
CA MET A 57 -6.50 10.67 7.83
C MET A 57 -6.98 9.95 9.10
N GLU A 58 -8.29 9.81 9.29
CA GLU A 58 -8.87 9.05 10.41
C GLU A 58 -8.56 7.55 10.30
N PHE A 59 -8.62 6.99 9.08
CA PHE A 59 -8.19 5.61 8.84
C PHE A 59 -6.71 5.40 9.22
N ILE A 60 -5.84 6.32 8.80
CA ILE A 60 -4.40 6.23 9.09
C ILE A 60 -4.13 6.37 10.61
N ASP A 61 -4.93 7.17 11.33
CA ASP A 61 -4.85 7.27 12.79
C ASP A 61 -5.19 5.97 13.52
N MET A 62 -6.00 5.09 12.91
CA MET A 62 -6.36 3.77 13.44
C MET A 62 -5.30 2.70 13.14
N LEU A 63 -4.44 2.89 12.13
CA LEU A 63 -3.49 1.87 11.68
C LEU A 63 -2.56 1.35 12.77
N PRO A 64 -2.00 2.16 13.70
CA PRO A 64 -1.14 1.64 14.76
C PRO A 64 -1.79 0.54 15.60
N GLU A 65 -3.06 0.70 15.94
CA GLU A 65 -3.83 -0.30 16.71
C GLU A 65 -4.11 -1.55 15.85
N ILE A 66 -4.63 -1.36 14.64
CA ILE A 66 -4.93 -2.45 13.70
C ILE A 66 -3.69 -3.28 13.41
N GLN A 67 -2.57 -2.62 13.09
CA GLN A 67 -1.33 -3.27 12.70
C GLN A 67 -0.56 -3.88 13.87
N SER A 68 -0.87 -3.52 15.12
CA SER A 68 -0.29 -4.16 16.29
C SER A 68 -0.55 -5.67 16.33
N ASN A 69 -1.68 -6.10 15.76
CA ASN A 69 -2.07 -7.50 15.63
C ASN A 69 -1.53 -8.18 14.35
N MET A 70 -0.80 -7.46 13.50
CA MET A 70 -0.22 -8.02 12.30
C MET A 70 1.25 -8.40 12.53
N ALA A 71 1.59 -9.66 12.31
CA ALA A 71 2.98 -10.11 12.34
C ALA A 71 3.68 -9.86 11.00
N ILE A 72 2.95 -10.06 9.90
CA ILE A 72 3.45 -9.83 8.53
C ILE A 72 2.32 -9.18 7.74
N LEU A 73 2.66 -8.14 6.99
CA LEU A 73 1.88 -7.57 5.90
C LEU A 73 2.75 -7.60 4.64
N HIS A 74 2.17 -8.05 3.53
CA HIS A 74 2.87 -8.11 2.26
C HIS A 74 1.91 -7.90 1.11
N HIS A 75 1.93 -6.71 0.51
CA HIS A 75 1.08 -6.34 -0.61
C HIS A 75 1.84 -6.42 -1.93
N ASN A 76 1.21 -7.00 -2.94
CA ASN A 76 1.72 -7.06 -4.31
C ASN A 76 0.73 -6.39 -5.25
N VAL A 77 1.19 -5.39 -6.00
CA VAL A 77 0.46 -4.83 -7.13
C VAL A 77 0.70 -5.71 -8.35
N THR A 78 -0.38 -6.21 -8.96
CA THR A 78 -0.28 -7.08 -10.14
C THR A 78 -0.65 -6.35 -11.42
N THR A 79 -1.78 -5.65 -11.46
CA THR A 79 -2.26 -4.92 -12.64
C THR A 79 -2.73 -3.54 -12.21
N HIS A 80 -2.37 -2.51 -12.98
CA HIS A 80 -2.80 -1.15 -12.69
C HIS A 80 -3.24 -0.42 -13.96
N ASN A 81 -4.53 -0.22 -14.09
CA ASN A 81 -5.17 0.51 -15.17
C ASN A 81 -5.43 1.96 -14.74
N ILE A 82 -4.95 2.95 -15.52
CA ILE A 82 -5.07 4.38 -15.17
C ILE A 82 -5.71 5.14 -16.32
N LYS A 83 -6.72 5.95 -16.01
CA LYS A 83 -7.39 6.90 -16.91
C LYS A 83 -7.16 8.31 -16.42
N LEU A 84 -6.42 9.10 -17.21
CA LEU A 84 -6.15 10.53 -16.92
C LEU A 84 -7.27 11.42 -17.46
N ASN A 85 -7.58 12.47 -16.70
CA ASN A 85 -8.45 13.57 -17.10
C ASN A 85 -7.91 14.89 -16.52
N GLY A 86 -6.97 15.52 -17.23
CA GLY A 86 -6.27 16.72 -16.77
C GLY A 86 -5.53 16.47 -15.45
N ASN A 87 -5.88 17.24 -14.42
CA ASN A 87 -5.33 17.10 -13.07
C ASN A 87 -6.08 16.08 -12.18
N LYS A 88 -6.95 15.26 -12.77
CA LYS A 88 -7.64 14.15 -12.12
C LYS A 88 -7.33 12.87 -12.84
N ALA A 89 -7.39 11.76 -12.10
CA ALA A 89 -7.27 10.42 -12.67
C ALA A 89 -8.12 9.44 -11.87
N GLU A 90 -8.45 8.32 -12.53
CA GLU A 90 -9.05 7.15 -11.91
C GLU A 90 -8.18 5.94 -12.22
N GLY A 91 -8.09 5.04 -11.26
CA GLY A 91 -7.34 3.80 -11.43
C GLY A 91 -8.03 2.60 -10.80
N GLU A 92 -7.86 1.46 -11.45
CA GLU A 92 -8.16 0.15 -10.92
C GLU A 92 -6.86 -0.60 -10.75
N THR A 93 -6.56 -0.99 -9.51
CA THR A 93 -5.34 -1.73 -9.15
C THR A 93 -5.72 -3.10 -8.62
N TYR A 94 -5.25 -4.17 -9.24
CA TYR A 94 -5.35 -5.52 -8.69
C TYR A 94 -4.22 -5.77 -7.70
N ILE A 95 -4.56 -6.36 -6.56
CA ILE A 95 -3.59 -6.69 -5.52
C ILE A 95 -3.71 -8.14 -5.07
N ILE A 96 -2.59 -8.67 -4.61
CA ILE A 96 -2.54 -9.86 -3.78
C ILE A 96 -1.87 -9.42 -2.47
N ALA A 97 -2.56 -9.59 -1.37
CA ALA A 97 -2.08 -9.24 -0.03
C ALA A 97 -2.01 -10.48 0.85
N PHE A 98 -0.89 -10.66 1.52
CA PHE A 98 -0.71 -11.67 2.56
C PHE A 98 -0.64 -10.99 3.92
N HIS A 99 -1.42 -11.51 4.87
CA HIS A 99 -1.42 -11.06 6.26
C HIS A 99 -1.19 -12.27 7.17
N LYS A 100 -0.19 -12.18 8.04
CA LYS A 100 -0.10 -13.06 9.20
C LYS A 100 -0.64 -12.32 10.40
N VAL A 101 -1.77 -12.76 10.90
CA VAL A 101 -2.45 -12.19 12.06
C VAL A 101 -2.00 -12.92 13.31
N LYS A 102 -1.68 -12.18 14.37
CA LYS A 102 -1.35 -12.72 15.69
C LYS A 102 -2.62 -13.09 16.43
N ASP A 103 -2.58 -14.17 17.17
CA ASP A 103 -3.56 -14.54 18.20
C ASP A 103 -2.84 -15.09 19.44
N GLU A 104 -3.61 -15.61 20.40
CA GLU A 104 -3.05 -16.17 21.64
C GLU A 104 -2.26 -17.46 21.43
N ALA A 105 -2.46 -18.14 20.29
CA ALA A 105 -1.78 -19.41 19.98
C ALA A 105 -0.72 -19.23 18.90
N GLN A 106 -1.03 -19.57 17.66
CA GLN A 106 -0.08 -19.60 16.54
C GLN A 106 -0.43 -18.55 15.48
N GLY A 107 -1.57 -17.89 15.62
CA GLY A 107 -2.12 -16.97 14.65
C GLY A 107 -2.69 -17.67 13.43
N TYR A 108 -3.08 -16.89 12.45
CA TYR A 108 -3.62 -17.38 11.19
C TYR A 108 -3.11 -16.57 10.02
N ASP A 109 -3.12 -17.18 8.83
CA ASP A 109 -2.70 -16.57 7.59
C ASP A 109 -3.91 -16.20 6.76
N VAL A 110 -3.90 -15.01 6.17
CA VAL A 110 -4.93 -14.53 5.25
C VAL A 110 -4.28 -14.14 3.94
N LEU A 111 -4.71 -14.75 2.85
CA LEU A 111 -4.34 -14.37 1.49
C LEU A 111 -5.56 -13.78 0.79
N ILE A 112 -5.46 -12.54 0.37
CA ILE A 112 -6.56 -11.79 -0.22
C ILE A 112 -6.18 -11.42 -1.66
N GLY A 113 -7.04 -11.75 -2.62
CA GLY A 113 -7.06 -11.12 -3.93
C GLY A 113 -8.15 -10.06 -3.94
N GLY A 114 -7.79 -8.86 -4.34
CA GLY A 114 -8.73 -7.74 -4.34
C GLY A 114 -8.32 -6.63 -5.28
N ARG A 115 -9.05 -5.54 -5.23
CA ARG A 115 -8.82 -4.37 -6.07
C ARG A 115 -8.93 -3.09 -5.27
N TYR A 116 -8.16 -2.11 -5.68
CA TYR A 116 -8.33 -0.73 -5.28
C TYR A 116 -9.00 0.05 -6.41
N PHE A 117 -10.07 0.77 -6.10
CA PHE A 117 -10.68 1.76 -6.99
C PHE A 117 -10.31 3.14 -6.48
N ASP A 118 -9.36 3.74 -7.18
CA ASP A 118 -8.74 4.98 -6.73
C ASP A 118 -9.16 6.17 -7.57
N LYS A 119 -9.34 7.31 -6.89
CA LYS A 119 -9.34 8.63 -7.51
C LYS A 119 -8.11 9.38 -7.05
N TYR A 120 -7.45 10.01 -8.01
CA TYR A 120 -6.25 10.79 -7.81
C TYR A 120 -6.47 12.24 -8.23
N GLU A 121 -5.83 13.15 -7.52
CA GLU A 121 -5.78 14.56 -7.93
C GLU A 121 -4.35 15.08 -7.89
N LYS A 122 -4.01 15.87 -8.92
CA LYS A 122 -2.74 16.59 -8.99
C LYS A 122 -2.97 18.02 -8.48
N ARG A 123 -2.55 18.29 -7.25
CA ARG A 123 -2.63 19.62 -6.64
C ARG A 123 -1.23 20.16 -6.42
N LYS A 124 -0.98 21.40 -6.88
CA LYS A 124 0.35 22.04 -6.82
C LYS A 124 1.46 21.18 -7.47
N GLY A 125 1.12 20.47 -8.55
CA GLY A 125 2.06 19.63 -9.30
C GLY A 125 2.28 18.23 -8.74
N VAL A 126 1.66 17.85 -7.62
CA VAL A 126 1.86 16.56 -6.94
C VAL A 126 0.58 15.72 -7.01
N TRP A 127 0.70 14.49 -7.50
CA TRP A 127 -0.35 13.49 -7.46
C TRP A 127 -0.49 12.86 -6.08
N LYS A 128 -1.71 12.77 -5.57
CA LYS A 128 -2.07 12.08 -4.33
C LYS A 128 -3.43 11.41 -4.48
N PHE A 129 -3.72 10.47 -3.59
CA PHE A 129 -5.07 9.92 -3.47
C PHE A 129 -6.04 11.02 -3.01
N SER A 130 -7.18 11.11 -3.69
CA SER A 130 -8.34 11.90 -3.24
C SER A 130 -9.47 10.98 -2.74
N LYS A 131 -9.49 9.71 -3.20
CA LYS A 131 -10.36 8.67 -2.69
C LYS A 131 -9.75 7.30 -2.98
N ARG A 132 -9.89 6.37 -2.05
CA ARG A 132 -9.65 4.94 -2.24
C ARG A 132 -10.88 4.15 -1.81
N VAL A 133 -11.23 3.12 -2.58
CA VAL A 133 -12.16 2.07 -2.19
C VAL A 133 -11.44 0.75 -2.31
N VAL A 134 -11.48 -0.06 -1.27
CA VAL A 134 -10.90 -1.40 -1.25
C VAL A 134 -11.98 -2.43 -1.44
N ASP A 135 -11.82 -3.27 -2.46
CA ASP A 135 -12.72 -4.37 -2.78
C ASP A 135 -11.99 -5.71 -2.65
N ALA A 136 -12.66 -6.71 -2.12
CA ALA A 136 -12.14 -8.06 -1.99
C ALA A 136 -12.87 -8.97 -2.99
N ASP A 137 -12.12 -9.54 -3.94
CA ASP A 137 -12.67 -10.49 -4.90
C ASP A 137 -12.74 -11.90 -4.31
N TRP A 138 -11.74 -12.28 -3.50
CA TRP A 138 -11.66 -13.57 -2.83
C TRP A 138 -10.73 -13.52 -1.63
N VAL A 139 -10.90 -14.47 -0.72
CA VAL A 139 -10.04 -14.66 0.44
C VAL A 139 -9.76 -16.14 0.67
N TYR A 140 -8.52 -16.44 1.08
CA TYR A 140 -8.10 -17.74 1.58
C TYR A 140 -7.56 -17.58 3.00
N VAL A 141 -8.02 -18.41 3.92
CA VAL A 141 -7.59 -18.39 5.32
C VAL A 141 -6.98 -19.74 5.67
N ASN A 142 -5.82 -19.73 6.32
CA ASN A 142 -5.16 -20.90 6.87
C ASN A 142 -4.95 -20.72 8.37
N GLU A 143 -5.56 -21.60 9.17
CA GLU A 143 -5.54 -21.57 10.64
C GLU A 143 -5.28 -22.99 11.16
N PRO A 144 -4.25 -23.20 11.99
CA PRO A 144 -3.26 -22.21 12.44
C PRO A 144 -2.29 -21.78 11.34
N SER A 145 -1.57 -20.67 11.56
CA SER A 145 -0.55 -20.19 10.62
C SER A 145 0.54 -21.24 10.38
N GLU A 146 0.89 -21.48 9.12
CA GLU A 146 2.01 -22.34 8.73
C GLU A 146 3.29 -21.55 8.38
N VAL A 147 3.27 -20.22 8.52
CA VAL A 147 4.45 -19.38 8.28
C VAL A 147 5.54 -19.69 9.30
N ASN A 148 6.68 -20.16 8.81
CA ASN A 148 7.85 -20.48 9.60
C ASN A 148 9.06 -19.66 9.14
N LEU A 149 9.43 -18.64 9.91
CA LEU A 149 10.59 -17.79 9.63
C LEU A 149 11.93 -18.44 10.00
N GLU A 150 11.91 -19.61 10.66
CA GLU A 150 13.09 -20.41 10.99
C GLU A 150 13.30 -21.57 10.01
N HIS A 151 12.49 -21.63 8.94
CA HIS A 151 12.56 -22.72 7.97
C HIS A 151 13.96 -22.77 7.30
N PRO A 152 14.57 -23.99 7.13
CA PRO A 152 15.91 -24.13 6.57
C PRO A 152 16.13 -23.44 5.22
N MET A 153 15.08 -23.29 4.40
CA MET A 153 15.16 -22.62 3.09
C MET A 153 15.50 -21.13 3.17
N ILE A 154 15.24 -20.48 4.30
CA ILE A 154 15.53 -19.07 4.53
C ILE A 154 16.52 -18.84 5.68
N GLN A 155 17.14 -19.91 6.17
CA GLN A 155 18.14 -19.82 7.23
C GLN A 155 19.33 -18.96 6.78
N GLY A 156 19.66 -17.94 7.57
CA GLY A 156 20.73 -16.99 7.25
C GLY A 156 20.33 -15.87 6.28
N ALA A 157 19.08 -15.84 5.79
CA ALA A 157 18.56 -14.70 5.03
C ALA A 157 18.28 -13.49 5.93
N ASN A 158 18.28 -12.30 5.34
CA ASN A 158 17.77 -11.12 6.01
C ASN A 158 16.24 -11.23 6.10
N ILE A 159 15.70 -11.22 7.30
CA ILE A 159 14.25 -11.26 7.52
C ILE A 159 13.73 -9.84 7.59
N GLY A 160 12.72 -9.52 6.78
CA GLY A 160 12.05 -8.22 6.76
C GLY A 160 11.25 -7.99 8.06
N THR A 161 11.16 -6.72 8.46
CA THR A 161 10.37 -6.29 9.62
C THR A 161 9.41 -5.17 9.22
N SER A 162 8.44 -4.86 10.09
CA SER A 162 7.51 -3.75 9.89
C SER A 162 7.92 -2.47 10.62
N ASP A 163 9.19 -2.35 11.01
CA ASP A 163 9.70 -1.26 11.84
C ASP A 163 10.98 -0.62 11.23
N PRO A 164 11.59 0.39 11.89
CA PRO A 164 12.79 1.05 11.38
C PRO A 164 14.03 0.17 11.24
N THR A 165 14.02 -1.06 11.76
CA THR A 165 15.13 -2.02 11.66
C THR A 165 15.08 -2.87 10.39
N ASP A 166 14.06 -2.69 9.55
CA ASP A 166 13.92 -3.43 8.28
C ASP A 166 15.20 -3.32 7.43
N PRO A 167 15.69 -4.43 6.87
CA PRO A 167 16.88 -4.46 6.02
C PRO A 167 16.87 -3.47 4.87
N LEU A 168 15.70 -3.06 4.37
CA LEU A 168 15.57 -2.01 3.36
C LEU A 168 16.39 -0.77 3.72
N TYR A 169 16.25 -0.27 4.96
CA TYR A 169 16.89 0.98 5.41
C TYR A 169 18.39 0.83 5.67
N LEU A 170 18.86 -0.40 5.87
CA LEU A 170 20.29 -0.70 5.94
C LEU A 170 20.96 -0.69 4.57
N HIS A 171 20.30 -1.29 3.59
CA HIS A 171 20.87 -1.51 2.26
C HIS A 171 20.63 -0.37 1.28
N LEU A 172 19.47 0.31 1.35
CA LEU A 172 19.07 1.35 0.40
C LEU A 172 18.95 2.72 1.10
N LYS A 173 20.00 3.52 1.05
CA LYS A 173 20.10 4.81 1.76
C LYS A 173 19.17 5.90 1.24
N SER A 174 18.63 5.74 0.02
CA SER A 174 17.64 6.66 -0.55
C SER A 174 16.24 6.45 0.02
N PHE A 175 15.95 5.26 0.55
CA PHE A 175 14.68 4.97 1.20
C PHE A 175 14.71 5.44 2.66
N ARG A 176 13.77 6.29 3.04
CA ARG A 176 13.67 6.85 4.40
C ARG A 176 12.23 6.80 4.86
N ARG A 177 12.03 6.41 6.11
CA ARG A 177 10.70 6.43 6.72
C ARG A 177 10.14 7.84 6.76
N GLY A 178 8.84 7.95 6.57
CA GLY A 178 8.10 9.20 6.62
C GLY A 178 8.30 10.11 5.40
N LEU A 179 9.15 9.74 4.46
CA LEU A 179 9.45 10.58 3.30
C LEU A 179 9.01 9.92 2.01
N ARG A 180 8.24 10.68 1.24
CA ARG A 180 8.01 10.41 -0.17
C ARG A 180 9.19 11.02 -0.95
N THR A 181 10.08 10.17 -1.44
CA THR A 181 11.25 10.60 -2.25
C THR A 181 10.87 10.82 -3.69
#